data_dca0a85a21625fb65805cbb9a79e5805
#
_entry.id   dca0a85a21625fb65805cbb9a79e5805
#
_cell.length_a   1.000
_cell.length_b   1.000
_cell.length_c   1.000
_cell.angle_alpha   90.00
_cell.angle_beta   90.00
_cell.angle_gamma   90.00
#
_symmetry.space_group_name_H-M   'P 1'
#
loop_
_entity.id
_entity.type
_entity.pdbx_description
1 polymer ?
#
loop_
_entity_poly.entity_id
_entity_poly.type
_entity_poly.pdbx_seq_one_letter_code
_entity_poly.pdbx_strand_id
1 'polypeptide(L)'
;MKLQKSIKPISYLKQNTSKAINDVHANNCPMVITQNGEAKAVLIDINEYEKNLETMAVLKMLAQSKDSFKKGEYKTAKKAMSDIRIRLKDKGIV
;
A
#
# COMPACT_ATOMS: atom_id res chain seq x y z
N MET A 1 5.97 -8.05 -10.73
CA MET A 1 6.29 -8.46 -9.36
C MET A 1 6.19 -9.97 -9.22
N LYS A 2 7.22 -10.60 -8.69
CA LYS A 2 7.23 -12.05 -8.52
C LYS A 2 6.99 -12.39 -7.05
N LEU A 3 5.74 -12.58 -6.69
CA LEU A 3 5.35 -12.87 -5.31
C LEU A 3 6.07 -14.10 -4.73
N GLN A 4 6.36 -15.07 -5.58
CA GLN A 4 7.00 -16.31 -5.15
C GLN A 4 8.35 -16.10 -4.49
N LYS A 5 9.11 -15.10 -4.93
CA LYS A 5 10.41 -14.79 -4.35
C LYS A 5 10.32 -13.98 -3.07
N SER A 6 9.14 -13.46 -2.78
CA SER A 6 8.90 -12.54 -1.67
C SER A 6 8.07 -13.16 -0.56
N ILE A 7 7.97 -14.48 -0.51
CA ILE A 7 7.22 -15.18 0.53
C ILE A 7 8.20 -15.69 1.58
N LYS A 8 8.03 -15.25 2.83
CA LYS A 8 8.91 -15.62 3.93
C LYS A 8 8.09 -15.97 5.16
N PRO A 9 8.54 -16.94 5.97
CA PRO A 9 7.86 -17.24 7.24
C PRO A 9 8.10 -16.15 8.27
N ILE A 10 7.21 -16.06 9.26
CA ILE A 10 7.32 -15.07 10.33
C ILE A 10 8.65 -15.16 11.08
N SER A 11 9.20 -16.37 11.20
CA SER A 11 10.49 -16.57 11.85
C SER A 11 11.62 -15.82 11.14
N TYR A 12 11.57 -15.76 9.82
CA TYR A 12 12.55 -14.97 9.05
C TYR A 12 12.44 -13.48 9.41
N LEU A 13 11.23 -12.96 9.47
CA LEU A 13 11.01 -11.55 9.81
C LEU A 13 11.51 -11.25 11.21
N LYS A 14 11.26 -12.12 12.18
CA LYS A 14 11.72 -11.94 13.55
C LYS A 14 13.23 -11.85 13.66
N GLN A 15 13.93 -12.69 12.91
CA GLN A 15 15.39 -12.76 12.95
C GLN A 15 16.07 -11.71 12.08
N ASN A 16 15.40 -11.24 11.04
CA ASN A 16 16.00 -10.37 10.03
C ASN A 16 15.13 -9.14 9.77
N THR A 17 14.58 -8.54 10.81
CA THR A 17 13.61 -7.43 10.68
C THR A 17 14.18 -6.27 9.86
N SER A 18 15.36 -5.77 10.22
CA SER A 18 15.98 -4.64 9.52
C SER A 18 16.30 -4.97 8.08
N LYS A 19 16.80 -6.18 7.86
CA LYS A 19 17.15 -6.63 6.50
C LYS A 19 15.89 -6.75 5.64
N ALA A 20 14.82 -7.31 6.19
CA ALA A 20 13.56 -7.45 5.47
C ALA A 20 13.01 -6.08 5.06
N ILE A 21 13.02 -5.13 5.97
CA ILE A 21 12.55 -3.77 5.71
C ILE A 21 13.41 -3.11 4.63
N ASN A 22 14.72 -3.21 4.74
CA ASN A 22 15.63 -2.63 3.76
C ASN A 22 15.46 -3.26 2.38
N ASP A 23 15.29 -4.57 2.31
CA ASP A 23 15.10 -5.28 1.05
C ASP A 23 13.81 -4.84 0.36
N VAL A 24 12.71 -4.75 1.11
CA VAL A 24 11.42 -4.30 0.58
C VAL A 24 11.51 -2.86 0.09
N HIS A 25 12.17 -2.00 0.86
CA HIS A 25 12.33 -0.60 0.51
C HIS A 25 13.21 -0.43 -0.75
N ALA A 26 14.35 -1.12 -0.79
CA ALA A 26 15.31 -0.98 -1.89
C ALA A 26 14.77 -1.56 -3.20
N ASN A 27 14.11 -2.71 -3.12
CA ASN A 27 13.63 -3.43 -4.31
C ASN A 27 12.20 -3.08 -4.70
N ASN A 28 11.51 -2.34 -3.86
CA ASN A 28 10.11 -1.95 -4.06
C ASN A 28 9.22 -3.17 -4.36
N CYS A 29 9.47 -4.27 -3.66
CA CYS A 29 8.79 -5.53 -3.86
C CYS A 29 8.19 -5.98 -2.53
N PRO A 30 6.87 -6.12 -2.42
CA PRO A 30 6.23 -6.55 -1.18
C PRO A 30 6.69 -7.95 -0.76
N MET A 31 6.73 -8.18 0.54
CA MET A 31 7.07 -9.48 1.12
C MET A 31 5.85 -10.04 1.82
N VAL A 32 5.41 -11.21 1.41
CA VAL A 32 4.30 -11.92 2.05
C VAL A 32 4.84 -12.68 3.25
N ILE A 33 4.25 -12.46 4.40
CA ILE A 33 4.66 -13.11 5.65
C ILE A 33 3.67 -14.23 5.96
N THR A 34 4.21 -15.43 6.13
CA THR A 34 3.40 -16.61 6.44
C THR A 34 3.56 -17.02 7.90
N GLN A 35 2.53 -17.64 8.43
CA GLN A 35 2.52 -18.22 9.76
C GLN A 35 1.78 -19.55 9.66
N ASN A 36 2.41 -20.63 10.12
CA ASN A 36 1.84 -21.98 10.02
C ASN A 36 1.43 -22.34 8.58
N GLY A 37 2.22 -21.93 7.61
CA GLY A 37 1.97 -22.23 6.21
C GLY A 37 0.92 -21.37 5.53
N GLU A 38 0.33 -20.40 6.24
CA GLU A 38 -0.69 -19.51 5.70
C GLU A 38 -0.17 -18.08 5.59
N ALA A 39 -0.50 -17.39 4.51
CA ALA A 39 -0.21 -15.97 4.35
C ALA A 39 -1.07 -15.17 5.33
N LYS A 40 -0.42 -14.42 6.22
CA LYS A 40 -1.10 -13.65 7.26
C LYS A 40 -0.92 -12.15 7.12
N ALA A 41 0.18 -11.71 6.51
CA ALA A 41 0.50 -10.29 6.43
C ALA A 41 1.36 -10.00 5.21
N VAL A 42 1.46 -8.72 4.88
CA VAL A 42 2.33 -8.26 3.80
C VAL A 42 3.18 -7.12 4.34
N LEU A 43 4.50 -7.21 4.10
CA LEU A 43 5.41 -6.11 4.37
C LEU A 43 5.60 -5.35 3.06
N ILE A 44 5.23 -4.07 3.04
CA ILE A 44 5.24 -3.27 1.83
C ILE A 44 5.96 -1.94 2.09
N ASP A 45 6.68 -1.44 1.09
CA ASP A 45 7.33 -0.15 1.17
C ASP A 45 6.28 0.96 1.35
N ILE A 46 6.60 1.93 2.21
CA ILE A 46 5.64 2.99 2.54
C ILE A 46 5.21 3.81 1.32
N ASN A 47 6.12 4.06 0.39
CA ASN A 47 5.80 4.81 -0.81
C ASN A 47 4.81 4.04 -1.70
N GLU A 48 4.98 2.73 -1.79
CA GLU A 48 4.07 1.88 -2.55
C GLU A 48 2.71 1.80 -1.88
N TYR A 49 2.69 1.73 -0.56
CA TYR A 49 1.45 1.70 0.22
C TYR A 49 0.63 2.98 -0.01
N GLU A 50 1.27 4.13 0.07
CA GLU A 50 0.61 5.42 -0.18
C GLU A 50 0.03 5.49 -1.59
N LYS A 51 0.81 5.05 -2.57
CA LYS A 51 0.41 5.04 -3.96
C LYS A 51 -0.81 4.15 -4.18
N ASN A 52 -0.83 2.99 -3.54
CA ASN A 52 -1.97 2.07 -3.62
C ASN A 52 -3.23 2.69 -3.01
N LEU A 53 -3.10 3.38 -1.88
CA LEU A 53 -4.23 4.05 -1.24
C LEU A 53 -4.80 5.14 -2.14
N GLU A 54 -3.95 5.94 -2.78
CA GLU A 54 -4.39 6.98 -3.70
C GLU A 54 -5.13 6.38 -4.89
N THR A 55 -4.59 5.32 -5.46
CA THR A 55 -5.21 4.63 -6.59
C THR A 55 -6.57 4.06 -6.20
N MET A 56 -6.67 3.43 -5.05
CA MET A 56 -7.93 2.88 -4.57
C MET A 56 -8.98 3.95 -4.32
N ALA A 57 -8.57 5.11 -3.78
CA ALA A 57 -9.47 6.22 -3.56
C ALA A 57 -10.05 6.74 -4.88
N VAL A 58 -9.21 6.91 -5.89
CA VAL A 58 -9.63 7.34 -7.23
C VAL A 58 -10.59 6.35 -7.85
N LEU A 59 -10.26 5.06 -7.80
CA LEU A 59 -11.11 4.01 -8.36
C LEU A 59 -12.47 3.97 -7.67
N LYS A 60 -12.49 4.14 -6.36
CA LYS A 60 -13.75 4.16 -5.61
C LYS A 60 -14.62 5.34 -6.02
N MET A 61 -14.04 6.50 -6.19
CA MET A 61 -14.77 7.69 -6.63
C MET A 61 -15.32 7.51 -8.04
N LEU A 62 -14.54 6.95 -8.95
CA LEU A 62 -14.99 6.67 -10.31
C LEU A 62 -16.15 5.67 -10.32
N ALA A 63 -16.08 4.64 -9.47
CA ALA A 63 -17.15 3.66 -9.36
C ALA A 63 -18.44 4.26 -8.84
N GLN A 64 -18.35 5.23 -7.94
CA GLN A 64 -19.50 5.94 -7.38
C GLN A 64 -20.10 6.96 -8.35
N SER A 65 -19.27 7.52 -9.25
CA SER A 65 -19.66 8.60 -10.16
C SER A 65 -19.69 8.16 -11.61
N LYS A 66 -20.00 6.91 -11.85
CA LYS A 66 -19.80 6.27 -13.16
C LYS A 66 -20.49 6.91 -14.35
N ASP A 67 -21.55 7.70 -14.17
CA ASP A 67 -22.27 8.28 -15.29
C ASP A 67 -22.02 9.76 -15.51
N SER A 68 -21.23 10.41 -14.67
CA SER A 68 -21.08 11.86 -14.75
C SER A 68 -19.78 12.38 -14.14
N PHE A 69 -18.67 11.81 -14.57
CA PHE A 69 -17.36 12.31 -14.13
C PHE A 69 -17.10 13.66 -14.81
N LYS A 70 -17.48 14.73 -14.13
CA LYS A 70 -17.34 16.11 -14.62
C LYS A 70 -16.07 16.76 -14.06
N LYS A 71 -15.70 17.93 -14.61
CA LYS A 71 -14.51 18.66 -14.15
C LYS A 71 -14.52 18.95 -12.65
N GLY A 72 -15.68 19.25 -12.09
CA GLY A 72 -15.81 19.48 -10.65
C GLY A 72 -15.49 18.25 -9.82
N GLU A 73 -15.91 17.09 -10.29
CA GLU A 73 -15.63 15.82 -9.61
C GLU A 73 -14.16 15.44 -9.71
N TYR A 74 -13.51 15.81 -10.81
CA TYR A 74 -12.07 15.59 -10.93
C TYR A 74 -11.30 16.36 -9.87
N LYS A 75 -11.68 17.62 -9.62
CA LYS A 75 -11.08 18.43 -8.56
C LYS A 75 -11.32 17.82 -7.18
N THR A 76 -12.51 17.29 -6.97
CA THR A 76 -12.86 16.60 -5.72
C THR A 76 -12.01 15.36 -5.51
N ALA A 77 -11.75 14.61 -6.57
CA ALA A 77 -10.89 13.43 -6.50
C ALA A 77 -9.47 13.81 -6.08
N LYS A 78 -8.92 14.87 -6.65
CA LYS A 78 -7.58 15.36 -6.27
C LYS A 78 -7.54 15.77 -4.80
N LYS A 79 -8.58 16.46 -4.34
CA LYS A 79 -8.67 16.86 -2.95
C LYS A 79 -8.74 15.65 -2.02
N ALA A 80 -9.52 14.65 -2.40
CA ALA A 80 -9.61 13.41 -1.61
C ALA A 80 -8.26 12.72 -1.48
N MET A 81 -7.48 12.68 -2.54
CA MET A 81 -6.13 12.10 -2.50
C MET A 81 -5.21 12.87 -1.56
N SER A 82 -5.27 14.21 -1.60
CA SER A 82 -4.49 15.05 -0.68
C SER A 82 -4.92 14.82 0.77
N ASP A 83 -6.22 14.71 1.02
CA ASP A 83 -6.74 14.46 2.37
C ASP A 83 -6.28 13.12 2.90
N ILE A 84 -6.22 12.09 2.06
CA ILE A 84 -5.71 10.78 2.45
C ILE A 84 -4.25 10.86 2.87
N ARG A 85 -3.43 11.58 2.13
CA ARG A 85 -2.03 11.78 2.47
C ARG A 85 -1.87 12.47 3.82
N ILE A 86 -2.65 13.50 4.06
CA ILE A 86 -2.63 14.24 5.33
C ILE A 86 -3.01 13.31 6.47
N ARG A 87 -4.06 12.50 6.33
CA ARG A 87 -4.47 11.55 7.36
C ARG A 87 -3.39 10.54 7.68
N LEU A 88 -2.69 10.05 6.66
CA LEU A 88 -1.61 9.09 6.87
C LEU A 88 -0.48 9.72 7.68
N LYS A 89 -0.14 10.97 7.41
CA LYS A 89 0.88 11.71 8.17
C LYS A 89 0.44 11.92 9.61
N ASP A 90 -0.80 12.32 9.83
CA ASP A 90 -1.33 12.54 11.16
C ASP A 90 -1.33 11.28 12.02
N LYS A 91 -1.51 10.12 11.38
CA LYS A 91 -1.47 8.84 12.07
C LYS A 91 -0.07 8.28 12.24
N GLY A 92 0.95 8.99 11.77
CA GLY A 92 2.32 8.53 11.85
C GLY A 92 2.66 7.36 10.94
N ILE A 93 1.89 7.14 9.90
CA ILE A 93 2.11 6.04 8.95
C ILE A 93 3.11 6.45 7.88
N VAL A 94 3.20 7.72 7.59
CA VAL A 94 4.07 8.28 6.55
C VAL A 94 5.15 9.14 7.17
#